data_d7812a72671559d6543d1f4df450aa56
#
_entry.id   d7812a72671559d6543d1f4df450aa56
#
_cell.length_a   1.000
_cell.length_b   1.000
_cell.length_c   1.000
_cell.angle_alpha   90.00
_cell.angle_beta   90.00
_cell.angle_gamma   90.00
#
_symmetry.space_group_name_H-M   'P 1'
#
loop_
_entity.id
_entity.type
_entity.pdbx_description
1 polymer ?
#
loop_
_entity_poly.entity_id
_entity_poly.type
_entity_poly.pdbx_seq_one_letter_code
_entity_poly.pdbx_strand_id
1 'polypeptide(L)'
;MGMTPHVSLGEFMEKKIVKLDTFYDKIQACEVFLKLENVSGKENKTAEIILNVPGDDIVVKKTTSSFEESIDLCVDVAKKLLIKKKENN
;
A
#
# COMPACT_ATOMS: atom_id res chain seq x y z
N MET A 1 19.90 -20.59 3.76
CA MET A 1 19.37 -20.35 3.71
C MET A 1 18.78 -20.23 3.76
N GLY A 2 18.90 -20.67 3.85
CA GLY A 2 17.95 -20.78 3.81
C GLY A 2 17.30 -20.04 3.36
N MET A 3 17.18 -20.31 2.98
CA MET A 3 16.45 -19.56 2.57
C MET A 3 15.30 -19.79 2.69
N THR A 4 15.00 -19.56 3.44
CA THR A 4 13.65 -19.43 3.49
C THR A 4 13.18 -18.82 2.28
N PRO A 5 12.31 -19.40 1.61
CA PRO A 5 11.73 -18.70 0.50
C PRO A 5 10.87 -17.62 1.08
N HIS A 6 11.43 -16.52 1.33
CA HIS A 6 10.63 -15.42 1.73
C HIS A 6 10.31 -14.61 0.50
N VAL A 7 9.12 -14.08 0.47
CA VAL A 7 8.66 -13.24 -0.61
C VAL A 7 9.45 -11.94 -0.54
N SER A 8 10.00 -11.50 -1.65
CA SER A 8 10.69 -10.22 -1.69
C SER A 8 9.68 -9.11 -1.42
N LEU A 9 10.19 -7.95 -1.00
CA LEU A 9 9.33 -6.82 -0.72
C LEU A 9 8.51 -6.43 -1.95
N GLY A 10 9.12 -6.51 -3.13
CA GLY A 10 8.42 -6.22 -4.38
C GLY A 10 7.26 -7.17 -4.63
N GLU A 11 7.49 -8.48 -4.39
CA GLU A 11 6.44 -9.47 -4.56
C GLU A 11 5.34 -9.28 -3.52
N PHE A 12 5.72 -8.93 -2.31
CA PHE A 12 4.75 -8.67 -1.25
C PHE A 12 3.83 -7.52 -1.64
N MET A 13 4.42 -6.42 -2.14
CA MET A 13 3.64 -5.27 -2.60
C MET A 13 2.72 -5.65 -3.75
N GLU A 14 3.25 -6.39 -4.70
CA GLU A 14 2.47 -6.77 -5.86
C GLU A 14 1.25 -7.59 -5.48
N LYS A 15 1.43 -8.55 -4.58
CA LYS A 15 0.32 -9.36 -4.13
C LYS A 15 -0.76 -8.54 -3.45
N LYS A 16 -0.33 -7.58 -2.63
CA LYS A 16 -1.30 -6.73 -1.92
C LYS A 16 -2.03 -5.81 -2.88
N ILE A 17 -1.32 -5.27 -3.84
CA ILE A 17 -1.91 -4.32 -4.78
C ILE A 17 -2.87 -5.00 -5.73
N VAL A 18 -2.52 -6.20 -6.20
CA VAL A 18 -3.40 -6.96 -7.09
C VAL A 18 -4.74 -7.21 -6.42
N LYS A 19 -4.75 -7.41 -5.10
CA LYS A 19 -6.00 -7.59 -4.39
C LYS A 19 -6.89 -6.36 -4.45
N LEU A 20 -6.31 -5.18 -4.56
CA LEU A 20 -7.12 -3.96 -4.64
C LEU A 20 -7.96 -3.93 -5.92
N ASP A 21 -7.45 -4.49 -7.00
CA ASP A 21 -8.21 -4.57 -8.25
C ASP A 21 -9.47 -5.39 -8.10
N THR A 22 -9.50 -6.32 -7.15
CA THR A 22 -10.69 -7.12 -6.95
C THR A 22 -11.81 -6.34 -6.27
N PHE A 23 -11.48 -5.23 -5.61
CA PHE A 23 -12.47 -4.40 -4.95
C PHE A 23 -12.91 -3.23 -5.83
N TYR A 24 -12.05 -2.81 -6.75
CA TYR A 24 -12.34 -1.65 -7.57
C TYR A 24 -11.58 -1.78 -8.88
N ASP A 25 -12.30 -2.01 -9.96
CA ASP A 25 -11.69 -2.33 -11.25
C ASP A 25 -11.34 -1.10 -12.08
N LYS A 26 -11.51 0.09 -11.53
CA LYS A 26 -11.22 1.33 -12.24
C LYS A 26 -9.90 1.97 -11.84
N ILE A 27 -9.03 1.22 -11.18
CA ILE A 27 -7.70 1.72 -10.84
C ILE A 27 -6.89 1.81 -12.13
N GLN A 28 -6.44 3.01 -12.46
CA GLN A 28 -5.69 3.25 -13.70
C GLN A 28 -4.20 3.08 -13.50
N ALA A 29 -3.71 3.40 -12.32
CA ALA A 29 -2.30 3.26 -12.01
C ALA A 29 -2.12 3.20 -10.51
N CYS A 30 -1.02 2.61 -10.09
CA CYS A 30 -0.68 2.52 -8.68
C CYS A 30 0.81 2.78 -8.53
N GLU A 31 1.16 3.70 -7.65
CA GLU A 31 2.54 3.98 -7.33
C GLU A 31 2.79 3.70 -5.86
N VAL A 32 3.92 3.11 -5.56
CA VAL A 32 4.29 2.81 -4.17
C VAL A 32 5.67 3.40 -3.92
N PHE A 33 5.78 4.16 -2.86
CA PHE A 33 7.04 4.75 -2.44
C PHE A 33 7.39 4.23 -1.06
N LEU A 34 8.64 3.86 -0.88
CA LEU A 34 9.16 3.41 0.40
C LEU A 34 10.27 4.36 0.80
N LYS A 35 10.24 4.85 2.03
CA LYS A 35 11.29 5.71 2.53
C LYS A 35 11.60 5.45 3.98
N LEU A 36 12.83 5.71 4.33
CA LEU A 36 13.24 5.74 5.73
C LEU A 36 13.09 7.17 6.20
N GLU A 37 12.26 7.36 7.21
CA GLU A 37 12.11 8.68 7.80
C GLU A 37 13.21 8.91 8.79
N ASN A 38 13.71 10.12 8.83
CA ASN A 38 14.80 10.46 9.73
C ASN A 38 14.24 10.94 11.06
N VAL A 39 13.67 10.01 11.81
CA VAL A 39 13.10 10.33 13.11
C VAL A 39 13.73 9.44 14.16
N SER A 40 13.79 9.90 15.38
CA SER A 40 14.26 9.07 16.46
C SER A 40 13.14 8.13 16.86
N GLY A 41 13.46 6.87 17.00
CA GLY A 41 12.49 5.88 17.39
C GLY A 41 12.55 4.69 16.45
N LYS A 42 11.69 3.72 16.72
CA LYS A 42 11.70 2.48 15.98
C LYS A 42 10.80 2.51 14.76
N GLU A 43 9.86 3.42 14.74
CA GLU A 43 8.90 3.47 13.64
C GLU A 43 9.36 4.51 12.64
N ASN A 44 10.17 4.07 11.71
CA ASN A 44 10.76 4.99 10.74
C ASN A 44 10.67 4.49 9.30
N LYS A 45 9.90 3.44 9.06
CA LYS A 45 9.76 2.89 7.71
C LYS A 45 8.41 3.28 7.15
N THR A 46 8.44 4.17 6.18
CA THR A 46 7.23 4.74 5.60
C THR A 46 6.91 4.10 4.26
N ALA A 47 5.66 3.74 4.07
CA ALA A 47 5.14 3.34 2.77
C ALA A 47 4.05 4.33 2.37
N GLU A 48 4.06 4.71 1.11
CA GLU A 48 3.04 5.59 0.57
C GLU A 48 2.51 4.95 -0.71
N ILE A 49 1.18 4.85 -0.80
CA ILE A 49 0.54 4.30 -1.99
C ILE A 49 -0.31 5.38 -2.61
N ILE A 50 -0.15 5.57 -3.91
CA ILE A 50 -0.95 6.52 -4.69
C ILE A 50 -1.70 5.72 -5.74
N LEU A 51 -3.02 5.76 -5.67
CA LEU A 51 -3.88 5.08 -6.64
C LEU A 51 -4.54 6.12 -7.52
N ASN A 52 -4.34 6.00 -8.82
CA ASN A 52 -5.02 6.87 -9.77
C ASN A 52 -6.37 6.24 -10.11
N VAL A 53 -7.43 6.90 -9.73
CA VAL A 53 -8.78 6.43 -10.00
C VAL A 53 -9.58 7.59 -10.58
N PRO A 54 -10.69 7.31 -11.27
CA PRO A 54 -11.50 8.39 -11.84
C PRO A 54 -11.96 9.35 -10.75
N GLY A 55 -11.79 10.62 -11.01
CA GLY A 55 -12.15 11.67 -10.07
C GLY A 55 -10.95 12.15 -9.30
N ASP A 56 -10.62 11.49 -8.22
CA ASP A 56 -9.52 11.89 -7.34
C ASP A 56 -8.55 10.75 -7.12
N ASP A 57 -7.29 11.10 -6.92
CA ASP A 57 -6.31 10.10 -6.53
C ASP A 57 -6.50 9.74 -5.06
N ILE A 58 -6.23 8.49 -4.74
CA ILE A 58 -6.23 8.03 -3.37
C ILE A 58 -4.78 7.96 -2.91
N VAL A 59 -4.45 8.69 -1.86
CA VAL A 59 -3.10 8.71 -1.32
C VAL A 59 -3.14 8.24 0.12
N VAL A 60 -2.36 7.21 0.43
CA VAL A 60 -2.29 6.66 1.78
C VAL A 60 -0.83 6.55 2.18
N LYS A 61 -0.51 7.02 3.37
CA LYS A 61 0.85 6.99 3.89
C LYS A 61 0.82 6.44 5.31
N LYS A 62 1.70 5.49 5.59
CA LYS A 62 1.82 4.89 6.92
C LYS A 62 3.28 4.70 7.27
N THR A 63 3.61 4.88 8.53
CA THR A 63 4.96 4.70 9.06
C THR A 63 4.91 3.73 10.22
N THR A 64 5.71 2.66 10.11
CA THR A 64 5.80 1.66 11.17
C THR A 64 7.25 1.21 11.30
N SER A 65 7.47 0.15 12.06
CA SER A 65 8.81 -0.38 12.28
C SER A 65 9.27 -1.30 11.14
N SER A 66 8.40 -1.64 10.19
CA SER A 66 8.80 -2.45 9.04
C SER A 66 8.05 -1.98 7.80
N PHE A 67 8.67 -2.18 6.64
CA PHE A 67 8.01 -1.82 5.40
C PHE A 67 6.81 -2.71 5.13
N GLU A 68 6.91 -3.98 5.47
CA GLU A 68 5.80 -4.92 5.27
C GLU A 68 4.57 -4.46 6.03
N GLU A 69 4.75 -4.07 7.27
CA GLU A 69 3.64 -3.59 8.08
C GLU A 69 3.08 -2.28 7.53
N SER A 70 3.97 -1.37 7.13
CA SER A 70 3.53 -0.09 6.57
C SER A 70 2.72 -0.31 5.28
N ILE A 71 3.19 -1.20 4.41
CA ILE A 71 2.48 -1.52 3.18
C ILE A 71 1.12 -2.14 3.50
N ASP A 72 1.10 -3.07 4.45
CA ASP A 72 -0.13 -3.74 4.81
C ASP A 72 -1.18 -2.76 5.33
N LEU A 73 -0.76 -1.82 6.17
CA LEU A 73 -1.66 -0.80 6.67
C LEU A 73 -2.14 0.13 5.56
N CYS A 74 -1.24 0.50 4.64
CA CYS A 74 -1.62 1.33 3.51
C CYS A 74 -2.67 0.65 2.65
N VAL A 75 -2.46 -0.63 2.36
CA VAL A 75 -3.40 -1.39 1.54
C VAL A 75 -4.75 -1.50 2.23
N ASP A 76 -4.73 -1.73 3.53
CA ASP A 76 -5.98 -1.85 4.29
C ASP A 76 -6.79 -0.56 4.23
N VAL A 77 -6.13 0.59 4.41
CA VAL A 77 -6.82 1.88 4.33
C VAL A 77 -7.27 2.15 2.89
N ALA A 78 -6.42 1.85 1.91
CA ALA A 78 -6.76 2.05 0.51
C ALA A 78 -8.00 1.23 0.14
N LYS A 79 -8.06 -0.01 0.61
CA LYS A 79 -9.20 -0.87 0.38
C LYS A 79 -10.48 -0.25 0.92
N LYS A 80 -10.43 0.29 2.13
CA LYS A 80 -11.60 0.93 2.73
C LYS A 80 -12.04 2.15 1.94
N LEU A 81 -11.07 2.93 1.46
CA LEU A 81 -11.38 4.11 0.66
C LEU A 81 -11.98 3.73 -0.69
N LEU A 82 -11.47 2.65 -1.30
CA LEU A 82 -12.01 2.18 -2.57
C LEU A 82 -13.44 1.69 -2.42
N ILE A 83 -13.71 0.96 -1.34
CA ILE A 83 -15.06 0.47 -1.08
C ILE A 83 -16.01 1.64 -0.90
N LYS A 84 -15.58 2.64 -0.14
CA LYS A 84 -16.39 3.83 0.08
C LYS A 84 -16.66 4.57 -1.23
N LYS A 85 -15.64 4.68 -2.07
CA LYS A 85 -15.78 5.34 -3.36
C LYS A 85 -16.76 4.59 -4.26
N LYS A 86 -16.70 3.28 -4.23
CA LYS A 86 -17.59 2.44 -5.01
C LYS A 86 -19.04 2.60 -4.55
N GLU A 87 -19.26 2.71 -3.24
CA GLU A 87 -20.60 2.88 -2.71
C GLU A 87 -21.21 4.23 -3.03
N ASN A 88 -20.37 5.23 -3.25
CA ASN A 88 -20.82 6.59 -3.53
C ASN A 88 -21.02 6.86 -5.00
N ASN A 89 -20.84 5.85 -5.82
CA ASN A 89 -21.12 6.00 -7.25
C ASN A 89 -22.53 5.51 -7.58
#